data_0b48be526b3bd1218634d1c14fb7bf9a
#
_entry.id   0b48be526b3bd1218634d1c14fb7bf9a
#
_cell.length_a   1.000
_cell.length_b   1.000
_cell.length_c   1.000
_cell.angle_alpha   90.00
_cell.angle_beta   90.00
_cell.angle_gamma   90.00
#
_symmetry.space_group_name_H-M   'P 1'
#
loop_
_entity.id
_entity.type
_entity.pdbx_description
1 polymer ?
#
loop_
_entity_poly.entity_id
_entity_poly.type
_entity_poly.pdbx_seq_one_letter_code
_entity_poly.pdbx_strand_id
1 'polypeptide(L)'
;MNFRFEEGSASLDNKAREDLSRVFDYLKQHDKLNKQVTLVGFGDAKTDPDRAALLSKLRAMAVRRELVKRGVVLREVRGFGAQMPVAANSDDEGRVKNRRVEVWVY
;
A
#
# COMPACT_ATOMS: atom_id res chain seq x y z
N MET A 1 4.09 -3.25 -7.94
CA MET A 1 4.70 -3.57 -6.63
C MET A 1 3.65 -3.37 -5.55
N ASN A 2 3.45 -4.36 -4.72
CA ASN A 2 2.39 -4.35 -3.71
C ASN A 2 2.94 -4.68 -2.33
N PHE A 3 2.43 -3.97 -1.32
CA PHE A 3 2.63 -4.30 0.08
C PHE A 3 1.34 -4.90 0.63
N ARG A 4 1.42 -6.01 1.34
CA ARG A 4 0.27 -6.68 1.96
C ARG A 4 0.27 -6.48 3.46
N PHE A 5 -0.93 -6.53 4.05
CA PHE A 5 -1.14 -6.23 5.46
C PHE A 5 -2.00 -7.28 6.14
N GLU A 6 -1.76 -7.46 7.43
CA GLU A 6 -2.59 -8.29 8.28
C GLU A 6 -3.95 -7.64 8.50
N GLU A 7 -4.95 -8.45 8.85
CA GLU A 7 -6.29 -7.99 9.15
C GLU A 7 -6.26 -6.93 10.27
N GLY A 8 -6.96 -5.83 10.05
CA GLY A 8 -7.08 -4.76 11.03
C GLY A 8 -5.80 -3.99 11.33
N SER A 9 -4.72 -4.21 10.56
CA SER A 9 -3.42 -3.60 10.81
C SER A 9 -2.96 -2.73 9.65
N ALA A 10 -2.27 -1.65 9.99
CA ALA A 10 -1.52 -0.82 9.06
C ALA A 10 -0.01 -0.84 9.38
N SER A 11 0.45 -1.84 10.12
CA SER A 11 1.87 -2.00 10.46
C SER A 11 2.63 -2.71 9.36
N LEU A 12 3.85 -2.26 9.12
CA LEU A 12 4.76 -2.89 8.16
C LEU A 12 5.57 -3.98 8.85
N ASP A 13 5.50 -5.20 8.32
CA ASP A 13 6.29 -6.32 8.83
C ASP A 13 7.70 -6.34 8.21
N ASN A 14 8.50 -7.36 8.58
CA ASN A 14 9.87 -7.46 8.09
C ASN A 14 9.95 -7.63 6.57
N LYS A 15 9.02 -8.39 5.99
CA LYS A 15 8.95 -8.55 4.54
C LYS A 15 8.64 -7.23 3.85
N ALA A 16 7.70 -6.45 4.40
CA ALA A 16 7.37 -5.15 3.86
C ALA A 16 8.56 -4.20 3.91
N ARG A 17 9.37 -4.26 4.98
CA ARG A 17 10.57 -3.43 5.10
C ARG A 17 11.64 -3.80 4.07
N GLU A 18 11.81 -5.10 3.78
CA GLU A 18 12.69 -5.56 2.71
C GLU A 18 12.17 -5.09 1.34
N ASP A 19 10.87 -5.21 1.11
CA ASP A 19 10.23 -4.76 -0.12
C ASP A 19 10.37 -3.24 -0.31
N LEU A 20 10.31 -2.47 0.77
CA LEU A 20 10.56 -1.03 0.73
C LEU A 20 11.96 -0.70 0.20
N SER A 21 12.96 -1.43 0.64
CA SER A 21 14.33 -1.25 0.16
C SER A 21 14.43 -1.53 -1.34
N ARG A 22 13.78 -2.59 -1.81
CA ARG A 22 13.75 -2.93 -3.25
C ARG A 22 13.03 -1.87 -4.07
N VAL A 23 11.88 -1.39 -3.58
CA VAL A 23 11.12 -0.32 -4.23
C VAL A 23 11.96 0.95 -4.32
N PHE A 24 12.60 1.34 -3.22
CA PHE A 24 13.45 2.52 -3.20
C PHE A 24 14.62 2.40 -4.20
N ASP A 25 15.29 1.25 -4.22
CA ASP A 25 16.40 1.02 -5.16
C ASP A 25 15.94 1.12 -6.61
N TYR A 26 14.78 0.54 -6.92
CA TYR A 26 14.17 0.66 -8.25
C TYR A 26 13.91 2.11 -8.62
N LEU A 27 13.29 2.87 -7.72
CA LEU A 27 12.96 4.28 -7.98
C LEU A 27 14.22 5.12 -8.19
N LYS A 28 15.25 4.86 -7.40
CA LYS A 28 16.53 5.57 -7.52
C LYS A 28 17.21 5.26 -8.84
N GLN A 29 17.26 3.99 -9.23
CA GLN A 29 17.89 3.55 -10.49
C GLN A 29 17.20 4.11 -11.72
N HIS A 30 15.88 4.31 -11.65
CA HIS A 30 15.08 4.80 -12.78
C HIS A 30 14.76 6.29 -12.70
N ASP A 31 15.41 7.03 -11.78
CA ASP A 31 15.20 8.46 -11.59
C ASP A 31 13.72 8.81 -11.34
N LYS A 32 13.08 8.05 -10.44
CA LYS A 32 11.67 8.20 -10.10
C LYS A 32 11.42 8.68 -8.67
N LEU A 33 12.40 9.37 -8.07
CA LEU A 33 12.31 9.83 -6.68
C LEU A 33 11.47 11.09 -6.49
N ASN A 34 11.21 11.86 -7.55
CA ASN A 34 10.55 13.16 -7.44
C ASN A 34 9.21 13.18 -8.19
N LYS A 35 8.12 13.05 -7.44
CA LYS A 35 6.74 13.17 -7.94
C LYS A 35 6.37 12.17 -9.05
N GLN A 36 7.02 11.02 -9.06
CA GLN A 36 6.78 9.96 -10.04
C GLN A 36 6.06 8.75 -9.44
N VAL A 37 5.64 8.82 -8.17
CA VAL A 37 5.05 7.69 -7.47
C VAL A 37 3.72 8.08 -6.84
N THR A 38 2.70 7.27 -7.09
CA THR A 38 1.41 7.32 -6.39
C THR A 38 1.25 6.04 -5.57
N LEU A 39 0.82 6.20 -4.32
CA LEU A 39 0.47 5.08 -3.45
C LEU A 39 -1.05 4.96 -3.38
N VAL A 40 -1.53 3.74 -3.56
CA VAL A 40 -2.97 3.46 -3.54
C VAL A 40 -3.22 2.33 -2.55
N GLY A 41 -3.92 2.64 -1.46
CA GLY A 41 -4.26 1.67 -0.43
C GLY A 41 -5.62 1.04 -0.66
N PHE A 42 -5.72 -0.25 -0.34
CA PHE A 42 -6.95 -1.02 -0.42
C PHE A 42 -7.17 -1.82 0.86
N GLY A 43 -8.41 -2.21 1.10
CA GLY A 43 -8.78 -3.07 2.20
C GLY A 43 -9.63 -4.23 1.71
N ASP A 44 -10.02 -5.12 2.63
CA ASP A 44 -10.99 -6.18 2.34
C ASP A 44 -12.39 -5.76 2.79
N ALA A 45 -13.40 -6.52 2.40
CA ALA A 45 -14.80 -6.24 2.70
C ALA A 45 -15.30 -6.94 3.97
N LYS A 46 -14.42 -7.51 4.80
CA LYS A 46 -14.81 -8.21 6.01
C LYS A 46 -15.35 -7.29 7.10
N THR A 47 -14.82 -6.06 7.16
CA THR A 47 -15.23 -5.02 8.12
C THR A 47 -16.20 -4.04 7.45
N ASP A 48 -16.76 -3.11 8.23
CA ASP A 48 -17.63 -2.09 7.66
C ASP A 48 -16.85 -1.21 6.66
N PRO A 49 -17.57 -0.61 5.68
CA PRO A 49 -16.90 0.18 4.63
C PRO A 49 -16.10 1.36 5.14
N ASP A 50 -16.54 2.02 6.20
CA ASP A 50 -15.84 3.18 6.75
C ASP A 50 -14.50 2.77 7.37
N ARG A 51 -14.49 1.63 8.06
CA ARG A 51 -13.26 1.10 8.64
C ARG A 51 -12.30 0.63 7.54
N ALA A 52 -12.80 -0.01 6.50
CA ALA A 52 -11.99 -0.42 5.36
C ALA A 52 -11.36 0.79 4.67
N ALA A 53 -12.12 1.86 4.48
CA ALA A 53 -11.61 3.11 3.91
C ALA A 53 -10.50 3.72 4.77
N LEU A 54 -10.72 3.80 6.09
CA LEU A 54 -9.73 4.34 7.02
C LEU A 54 -8.46 3.51 7.01
N LEU A 55 -8.56 2.18 7.12
CA LEU A 55 -7.39 1.30 7.11
C LEU A 55 -6.61 1.39 5.80
N SER A 56 -7.30 1.48 4.66
CA SER A 56 -6.63 1.59 3.37
C SER A 56 -5.77 2.85 3.30
N LYS A 57 -6.28 3.96 3.83
CA LYS A 57 -5.52 5.21 3.88
C LYS A 57 -4.35 5.12 4.86
N LEU A 58 -4.57 4.55 6.05
CA LEU A 58 -3.51 4.39 7.05
C LEU A 58 -2.38 3.50 6.52
N ARG A 59 -2.72 2.45 5.77
CA ARG A 59 -1.74 1.56 5.14
C ARG A 59 -0.90 2.31 4.11
N ALA A 60 -1.55 3.08 3.24
CA ALA A 60 -0.85 3.90 2.26
C ALA A 60 0.05 4.94 2.94
N MET A 61 -0.42 5.55 4.03
CA MET A 61 0.38 6.52 4.80
C MET A 61 1.57 5.86 5.51
N ALA A 62 1.46 4.60 5.93
CA ALA A 62 2.58 3.87 6.52
C ALA A 62 3.71 3.66 5.50
N VAL A 63 3.35 3.28 4.28
CA VAL A 63 4.33 3.14 3.18
C VAL A 63 4.92 4.51 2.82
N ARG A 64 4.08 5.54 2.72
CA ARG A 64 4.52 6.92 2.44
C ARG A 64 5.59 7.38 3.43
N ARG A 65 5.34 7.20 4.71
CA ARG A 65 6.26 7.64 5.76
C ARG A 65 7.66 7.06 5.55
N GLU A 66 7.74 5.78 5.21
CA GLU A 66 9.04 5.11 5.00
C GLU A 66 9.72 5.57 3.71
N LEU A 67 8.97 5.79 2.65
CA LEU A 67 9.53 6.30 1.40
C LEU A 67 10.00 7.75 1.55
N VAL A 68 9.23 8.59 2.24
CA VAL A 68 9.62 9.98 2.51
C VAL A 68 10.89 10.06 3.34
N LYS A 69 11.07 9.19 4.32
CA LYS A 69 12.32 9.11 5.11
C LYS A 69 13.53 8.81 4.22
N ARG A 70 13.32 8.09 3.13
CA ARG A 70 14.39 7.74 2.18
C ARG A 70 14.60 8.80 1.09
N GLY A 71 13.87 9.90 1.14
CA GLY A 71 14.01 11.00 0.18
C GLY A 71 13.08 10.94 -1.02
N VAL A 72 12.07 10.07 -1.01
CA VAL A 72 11.08 10.01 -2.09
C VAL A 72 10.04 11.12 -1.89
N VAL A 73 9.82 11.92 -2.93
CA VAL A 73 8.71 12.88 -2.96
C VAL A 73 7.58 12.24 -3.75
N LEU A 74 6.46 11.96 -3.10
CA LEU A 74 5.33 11.30 -3.74
C LEU A 74 4.48 12.28 -4.55
N ARG A 75 3.89 11.76 -5.62
CA ARG A 75 2.92 12.49 -6.43
C ARG A 75 1.57 12.55 -5.72
N GLU A 76 1.10 11.42 -5.21
CA GLU A 76 -0.22 11.32 -4.59
C GLU A 76 -0.30 10.10 -3.67
N VAL A 77 -1.21 10.16 -2.69
CA VAL A 77 -1.55 9.04 -1.81
C VAL A 77 -3.06 8.93 -1.75
N ARG A 78 -3.61 7.76 -2.08
CA ARG A 78 -5.06 7.50 -2.07
C ARG A 78 -5.42 6.26 -1.27
N GLY A 79 -6.65 6.23 -0.75
CA GLY A 79 -7.23 5.05 -0.12
C GLY A 79 -8.61 4.77 -0.70
N PHE A 80 -8.82 3.56 -1.20
CA PHE A 80 -10.08 3.16 -1.83
C PHE A 80 -10.90 2.17 -1.00
N GLY A 81 -10.43 1.79 0.20
CA GLY A 81 -11.15 0.84 1.03
C GLY A 81 -11.29 -0.52 0.35
N ALA A 82 -12.52 -1.06 0.34
CA ALA A 82 -12.83 -2.36 -0.27
C ALA A 82 -13.21 -2.25 -1.75
N GLN A 83 -13.08 -1.09 -2.35
CA GLN A 83 -13.36 -0.90 -3.78
C GLN A 83 -12.28 -1.54 -4.63
N MET A 84 -12.65 -2.03 -5.79
CA MET A 84 -11.74 -2.65 -6.77
C MET A 84 -10.91 -3.80 -6.18
N PRO A 85 -11.56 -4.86 -5.64
CA PRO A 85 -10.82 -6.01 -5.11
C PRO A 85 -10.09 -6.75 -6.24
N VAL A 86 -8.91 -7.29 -5.91
CA VAL A 86 -8.14 -8.14 -6.85
C VAL A 86 -8.44 -9.61 -6.66
N ALA A 87 -9.18 -9.98 -5.60
CA ALA A 87 -9.54 -11.36 -5.28
C ALA A 87 -10.89 -11.39 -4.57
N ALA A 88 -11.45 -12.57 -4.42
CA ALA A 88 -12.73 -12.73 -3.72
C ALA A 88 -12.59 -12.40 -2.23
N ASN A 89 -13.54 -11.62 -1.71
CA ASN A 89 -13.61 -11.32 -0.27
C ASN A 89 -14.32 -12.42 0.52
N SER A 90 -14.79 -13.47 -0.16
CA SER A 90 -15.53 -14.56 0.46
C SER A 90 -14.67 -15.56 1.23
N ASP A 91 -13.35 -15.54 1.05
CA ASP A 91 -12.42 -16.41 1.75
C ASP A 91 -11.22 -15.62 2.29
N ASP A 92 -10.48 -16.22 3.23
CA ASP A 92 -9.36 -15.55 3.89
C ASP A 92 -8.21 -15.28 2.95
N GLU A 93 -7.92 -16.20 2.04
CA GLU A 93 -6.83 -16.01 1.07
C GLU A 93 -7.10 -14.84 0.13
N GLY A 94 -8.33 -14.71 -0.34
CA GLY A 94 -8.73 -13.58 -1.18
C GLY A 94 -8.65 -12.25 -0.43
N ARG A 95 -9.10 -12.22 0.83
CA ARG A 95 -9.03 -11.01 1.65
C ARG A 95 -7.59 -10.57 1.89
N VAL A 96 -6.67 -11.51 2.11
CA VAL A 96 -5.23 -11.17 2.24
C VAL A 96 -4.72 -10.44 1.00
N LYS A 97 -5.10 -10.90 -0.19
CA LYS A 97 -4.71 -10.25 -1.44
C LYS A 97 -5.30 -8.85 -1.60
N ASN A 98 -6.48 -8.61 -1.02
CA ASN A 98 -7.15 -7.31 -1.10
C ASN A 98 -6.61 -6.29 -0.08
N ARG A 99 -5.99 -6.74 1.02
CA ARG A 99 -5.37 -5.87 2.01
C ARG A 99 -3.98 -5.46 1.53
N ARG A 100 -3.94 -4.45 0.65
CA ARG A 100 -2.70 -4.10 -0.04
C ARG A 100 -2.51 -2.60 -0.23
N VAL A 101 -1.27 -2.22 -0.45
CA VAL A 101 -0.91 -0.91 -1.00
C VAL A 101 -0.18 -1.16 -2.31
N GLU A 102 -0.67 -0.55 -3.38
CA GLU A 102 -0.05 -0.61 -4.69
C GLU A 102 0.84 0.59 -4.90
N VAL A 103 1.99 0.37 -5.50
CA VAL A 103 2.94 1.42 -5.87
C VAL A 103 2.85 1.61 -7.38
N TRP A 104 2.37 2.78 -7.79
CA TRP A 104 2.23 3.14 -9.20
C TRP A 104 3.36 4.11 -9.57
N VAL A 105 4.17 3.73 -10.55
CA VAL A 105 5.33 4.51 -11.00
C VAL A 105 5.07 5.05 -12.39
N TYR A 106 5.26 6.33 -12.55
CA TYR A 106 5.00 7.05 -13.82
C TYR A 106 6.23 7.25 -14.69
#